data_612e8d762311ecaeb2b9f022517ee74d
#
_entry.id   612e8d762311ecaeb2b9f022517ee74d
#
_cell.length_a   1.000
_cell.length_b   1.000
_cell.length_c   1.000
_cell.angle_alpha   90.00
_cell.angle_beta   90.00
_cell.angle_gamma   90.00
#
_symmetry.space_group_name_H-M   'P 1'
#
loop_
_entity.id
_entity.type
_entity.pdbx_description
1 polymer ?
#
loop_
_entity_poly.entity_id
_entity_poly.type
_entity_poly.pdbx_seq_one_letter_code
_entity_poly.pdbx_strand_id
1 'polypeptide(L)'
;MTQIVTPLRTIAHFGDRATRAARILFVWLSATLSATLGSALADWQRFKKPEDTELRDRLTALQYSVTQNDDTEPPYQNRYWNTKDAGIYVDVVSGEPLFSSRDKYDSGTGWPSFSRPISPDVVTEQTDWKLVLPRTEIRSRYADSHLGHVFDDGPEPTGKRYCMNSAALRFIPLAEMEAAGYGAFIPLVQP
;
A
#
# COMPACT_ATOMS: atom_id res chain seq x y z
N MET A 1 56.08 -4.41 76.25
CA MET A 1 55.15 -3.42 75.78
C MET A 1 55.38 -3.28 74.26
N THR A 2 54.56 -3.94 73.52
CA THR A 2 54.79 -4.25 72.07
C THR A 2 53.95 -3.34 71.23
N GLN A 3 54.56 -2.56 70.33
CA GLN A 3 53.88 -1.78 69.31
C GLN A 3 53.66 -2.59 68.07
N ILE A 4 52.42 -2.67 67.63
CA ILE A 4 52.04 -3.35 66.38
C ILE A 4 51.88 -2.30 65.32
N VAL A 5 52.69 -2.38 64.26
CA VAL A 5 52.65 -1.51 63.07
C VAL A 5 51.75 -2.19 62.01
N THR A 6 50.71 -1.51 61.54
CA THR A 6 49.81 -1.96 60.47
C THR A 6 50.30 -1.46 59.13
N PRO A 7 50.40 -2.26 58.06
CA PRO A 7 50.74 -1.75 56.75
C PRO A 7 49.53 -1.25 55.97
N LEU A 8 49.69 -0.10 55.28
CA LEU A 8 48.76 0.46 54.31
C LEU A 8 48.59 -0.47 53.11
N ARG A 9 47.37 -0.77 52.79
CA ARG A 9 46.98 -1.37 51.49
C ARG A 9 46.71 -0.30 50.44
N THR A 10 47.53 -0.31 49.39
CA THR A 10 47.36 0.49 48.19
C THR A 10 46.17 -0.07 47.40
N ILE A 11 45.12 0.69 47.16
CA ILE A 11 43.99 0.40 46.29
C ILE A 11 44.35 0.85 44.87
N ALA A 12 44.58 -0.08 43.99
CA ALA A 12 44.76 0.21 42.56
C ALA A 12 43.40 0.57 41.92
N HIS A 13 43.28 1.74 41.37
CA HIS A 13 42.18 2.16 40.48
C HIS A 13 42.30 1.44 39.16
N PHE A 14 41.45 0.44 38.94
CA PHE A 14 41.16 -0.04 37.59
C PHE A 14 39.93 0.74 37.07
N GLY A 15 40.22 1.82 36.39
CA GLY A 15 39.21 2.69 35.78
C GLY A 15 38.84 2.24 34.36
N ASP A 16 37.59 1.99 34.18
CA ASP A 16 36.73 2.65 33.21
C ASP A 16 37.24 2.82 31.77
N ARG A 17 37.42 1.73 31.04
CA ARG A 17 37.52 1.73 29.57
C ARG A 17 36.48 0.87 28.86
N ALA A 18 35.69 0.06 29.58
CA ALA A 18 34.71 -0.86 28.96
C ALA A 18 33.34 -0.27 28.71
N THR A 19 32.99 0.87 29.32
CA THR A 19 31.62 1.44 29.23
C THR A 19 31.41 2.41 28.05
N ARG A 20 32.48 2.90 27.41
CA ARG A 20 32.34 3.82 26.25
C ARG A 20 32.11 3.08 24.91
N ALA A 21 32.65 1.88 24.74
CA ALA A 21 32.48 1.12 23.48
C ALA A 21 31.06 0.55 23.32
N ALA A 22 30.42 0.14 24.42
CA ALA A 22 29.05 -0.40 24.39
C ALA A 22 27.97 0.64 24.06
N ARG A 23 28.18 1.93 24.46
CA ARG A 23 27.23 3.00 24.17
C ARG A 23 27.27 3.46 22.70
N ILE A 24 28.42 3.38 22.05
CA ILE A 24 28.55 3.79 20.64
C ILE A 24 27.94 2.75 19.71
N LEU A 25 28.05 1.46 20.02
CA LEU A 25 27.45 0.39 19.19
C LEU A 25 25.91 0.40 19.22
N PHE A 26 25.29 0.78 20.36
CA PHE A 26 23.83 0.82 20.50
C PHE A 26 23.19 2.02 19.76
N VAL A 27 23.89 3.15 19.67
CA VAL A 27 23.40 4.34 18.92
C VAL A 27 23.47 4.11 17.42
N TRP A 28 24.47 3.41 16.91
CA TRP A 28 24.58 3.10 15.46
C TRP A 28 23.59 2.05 15.00
N LEU A 29 23.24 1.06 15.85
CA LEU A 29 22.28 0.02 15.49
C LEU A 29 20.84 0.57 15.44
N SER A 30 20.49 1.52 16.32
CA SER A 30 19.17 2.18 16.30
C SER A 30 19.00 3.16 15.15
N ALA A 31 20.08 3.85 14.74
CA ALA A 31 20.02 4.79 13.60
C ALA A 31 19.89 4.07 12.24
N THR A 32 20.51 2.91 12.07
CA THR A 32 20.39 2.11 10.83
C THR A 32 19.04 1.45 10.70
N LEU A 33 18.42 1.01 11.81
CA LEU A 33 17.08 0.41 11.80
C LEU A 33 15.99 1.46 11.50
N SER A 34 16.12 2.70 12.00
CA SER A 34 15.20 3.79 11.69
C SER A 34 15.30 4.26 10.24
N ALA A 35 16.48 4.21 9.62
CA ALA A 35 16.67 4.59 8.22
C ALA A 35 16.07 3.57 7.24
N THR A 36 16.05 2.29 7.60
CA THR A 36 15.43 1.24 6.78
C THR A 36 13.90 1.22 6.88
N LEU A 37 13.31 1.54 8.03
CA LEU A 37 11.85 1.68 8.14
C LEU A 37 11.31 2.92 7.38
N GLY A 38 12.04 4.03 7.39
CA GLY A 38 11.61 5.26 6.70
C GLY A 38 11.65 5.16 5.17
N SER A 39 12.41 4.23 4.60
CA SER A 39 12.52 4.04 3.15
C SER A 39 11.47 3.09 2.56
N ALA A 40 10.83 2.23 3.37
CA ALA A 40 9.82 1.29 2.92
C ALA A 40 8.41 1.93 2.76
N LEU A 41 8.20 3.13 3.30
CA LEU A 41 6.88 3.71 3.50
C LEU A 41 6.32 4.53 2.32
N ALA A 42 7.00 4.61 1.18
CA ALA A 42 6.50 5.36 0.02
C ALA A 42 6.98 4.79 -1.32
N ASP A 43 7.10 3.48 -1.43
CA ASP A 43 7.74 2.83 -2.59
C ASP A 43 6.92 3.00 -3.87
N TRP A 44 5.59 3.08 -3.77
CA TRP A 44 4.70 3.27 -4.91
C TRP A 44 4.89 4.65 -5.62
N GLN A 45 5.33 5.69 -4.90
CA GLN A 45 5.62 7.01 -5.52
C GLN A 45 6.87 7.01 -6.40
N ARG A 46 7.74 6.03 -6.22
CA ARG A 46 8.96 5.82 -7.02
C ARG A 46 8.84 4.63 -7.95
N PHE A 47 7.64 4.07 -8.05
CA PHE A 47 7.38 2.89 -8.85
C PHE A 47 7.80 3.14 -10.30
N LYS A 48 8.52 2.18 -10.85
CA LYS A 48 8.78 2.07 -12.29
C LYS A 48 8.21 0.75 -12.74
N LYS A 49 7.38 0.80 -13.78
CA LYS A 49 6.75 -0.41 -14.32
C LYS A 49 7.83 -1.40 -14.73
N PRO A 50 7.81 -2.63 -14.19
CA PRO A 50 8.75 -3.68 -14.58
C PRO A 50 8.55 -4.10 -16.03
N GLU A 51 9.52 -4.84 -16.56
CA GLU A 51 9.40 -5.49 -17.86
C GLU A 51 8.30 -6.57 -17.85
N ASP A 52 7.76 -6.90 -19.01
CA ASP A 52 6.62 -7.82 -19.17
C ASP A 52 6.88 -9.21 -18.54
N THR A 53 8.08 -9.73 -18.67
CA THR A 53 8.47 -11.02 -18.07
C THR A 53 8.37 -10.99 -16.54
N GLU A 54 8.83 -9.93 -15.90
CA GLU A 54 8.75 -9.77 -14.45
C GLU A 54 7.30 -9.60 -13.99
N LEU A 55 6.46 -8.88 -14.75
CA LEU A 55 5.04 -8.76 -14.44
C LEU A 55 4.32 -10.12 -14.49
N ARG A 56 4.66 -10.98 -15.47
CA ARG A 56 4.12 -12.35 -15.56
C ARG A 56 4.53 -13.24 -14.40
N ASP A 57 5.74 -13.06 -13.88
CA ASP A 57 6.24 -13.82 -12.74
C ASP A 57 5.62 -13.37 -11.40
N ARG A 58 5.27 -12.08 -11.28
CA ARG A 58 4.74 -11.47 -10.05
C ARG A 58 3.21 -11.56 -9.93
N LEU A 59 2.51 -11.56 -11.05
CA LEU A 59 1.04 -11.52 -11.10
C LEU A 59 0.47 -12.90 -11.38
N THR A 60 -0.72 -13.19 -10.84
CA THR A 60 -1.49 -14.34 -11.31
C THR A 60 -1.91 -14.13 -12.77
N ALA A 61 -2.23 -15.22 -13.49
CA ALA A 61 -2.68 -15.13 -14.87
C ALA A 61 -3.88 -14.17 -15.03
N LEU A 62 -4.84 -14.19 -14.09
CA LEU A 62 -5.99 -13.28 -14.11
C LEU A 62 -5.58 -11.82 -13.86
N GLN A 63 -4.72 -11.57 -12.87
CA GLN A 63 -4.23 -10.20 -12.59
C GLN A 63 -3.49 -9.64 -13.79
N TYR A 64 -2.62 -10.44 -14.42
CA TYR A 64 -1.91 -10.03 -15.62
C TYR A 64 -2.87 -9.75 -16.77
N SER A 65 -3.81 -10.66 -17.06
CA SER A 65 -4.79 -10.48 -18.14
C SER A 65 -5.62 -9.21 -17.95
N VAL A 66 -6.12 -8.97 -16.74
CA VAL A 66 -6.92 -7.79 -16.44
C VAL A 66 -6.07 -6.53 -16.55
N THR A 67 -4.91 -6.47 -15.88
CA THR A 67 -4.15 -5.21 -15.76
C THR A 67 -3.35 -4.85 -17.00
N GLN A 68 -2.92 -5.83 -17.81
CA GLN A 68 -2.04 -5.62 -18.96
C GLN A 68 -2.70 -5.85 -20.33
N ASN A 69 -3.79 -6.65 -20.37
CA ASN A 69 -4.51 -6.94 -21.63
C ASN A 69 -5.94 -6.36 -21.63
N ASP A 70 -6.30 -5.53 -20.66
CA ASP A 70 -7.61 -4.88 -20.48
C ASP A 70 -8.76 -5.90 -20.50
N ASP A 71 -8.56 -7.04 -19.84
CA ASP A 71 -9.56 -8.07 -19.69
C ASP A 71 -10.51 -7.75 -18.52
N THR A 72 -11.59 -8.51 -18.38
CA THR A 72 -12.58 -8.32 -17.32
C THR A 72 -12.85 -9.66 -16.62
N GLU A 73 -12.74 -9.67 -15.28
CA GLU A 73 -13.09 -10.83 -14.46
C GLU A 73 -14.62 -11.06 -14.42
N PRO A 74 -15.10 -12.28 -14.13
CA PRO A 74 -16.55 -12.55 -14.05
C PRO A 74 -17.24 -11.79 -12.90
N PRO A 75 -18.50 -11.31 -13.12
CA PRO A 75 -19.28 -10.68 -12.07
C PRO A 75 -19.63 -11.69 -10.96
N TYR A 76 -19.73 -11.23 -9.71
CA TYR A 76 -20.05 -12.00 -8.51
C TYR A 76 -19.09 -13.16 -8.20
N GLN A 77 -18.08 -13.40 -9.01
CA GLN A 77 -17.07 -14.43 -8.86
C GLN A 77 -15.67 -13.82 -8.70
N ASN A 78 -15.58 -12.67 -8.04
CA ASN A 78 -14.34 -11.94 -7.79
C ASN A 78 -14.21 -11.58 -6.31
N ARG A 79 -13.00 -11.21 -5.91
CA ARG A 79 -12.63 -11.15 -4.49
C ARG A 79 -13.34 -10.07 -3.69
N TYR A 80 -13.60 -8.91 -4.28
CA TYR A 80 -13.97 -7.70 -3.52
C TYR A 80 -15.37 -7.16 -3.84
N TRP A 81 -16.18 -7.83 -4.66
CA TRP A 81 -17.50 -7.32 -5.02
C TRP A 81 -18.39 -7.02 -3.80
N ASN A 82 -18.36 -7.87 -2.77
CA ASN A 82 -19.17 -7.75 -1.56
C ASN A 82 -18.38 -7.42 -0.28
N THR A 83 -17.07 -7.08 -0.38
CA THR A 83 -16.25 -6.69 0.78
C THR A 83 -16.76 -5.38 1.36
N LYS A 84 -16.98 -5.34 2.72
CA LYS A 84 -17.48 -4.18 3.48
C LYS A 84 -16.49 -3.73 4.56
N ASP A 85 -15.36 -4.39 4.70
CA ASP A 85 -14.35 -4.08 5.70
C ASP A 85 -13.73 -2.71 5.45
N ALA A 86 -13.40 -2.00 6.55
CA ALA A 86 -12.70 -0.72 6.47
C ALA A 86 -11.25 -0.92 6.02
N GLY A 87 -10.83 -0.13 5.05
CA GLY A 87 -9.49 -0.21 4.50
C GLY A 87 -9.34 0.54 3.18
N ILE A 88 -8.20 0.33 2.52
CA ILE A 88 -7.83 0.98 1.27
C ILE A 88 -7.63 -0.07 0.16
N TYR A 89 -8.02 0.28 -1.05
CA TYR A 89 -7.76 -0.50 -2.26
C TYR A 89 -6.61 0.14 -3.03
N VAL A 90 -5.57 -0.64 -3.28
CA VAL A 90 -4.36 -0.20 -3.97
C VAL A 90 -4.21 -0.95 -5.29
N ASP A 91 -3.50 -0.38 -6.26
CA ASP A 91 -3.13 -1.08 -7.50
C ASP A 91 -2.30 -2.33 -7.18
N VAL A 92 -2.64 -3.45 -7.79
CA VAL A 92 -1.96 -4.73 -7.52
C VAL A 92 -0.52 -4.75 -8.04
N VAL A 93 -0.22 -3.92 -9.04
CA VAL A 93 1.10 -3.84 -9.70
C VAL A 93 2.03 -2.87 -8.98
N SER A 94 1.59 -1.62 -8.77
CA SER A 94 2.42 -0.55 -8.19
C SER A 94 2.28 -0.40 -6.67
N GLY A 95 1.13 -0.81 -6.11
CA GLY A 95 0.78 -0.51 -4.73
C GLY A 95 0.26 0.91 -4.51
N GLU A 96 0.03 1.71 -5.56
CA GLU A 96 -0.51 3.06 -5.38
C GLU A 96 -1.93 3.03 -4.81
N PRO A 97 -2.26 3.91 -3.84
CA PRO A 97 -3.60 3.97 -3.24
C PRO A 97 -4.61 4.55 -4.23
N LEU A 98 -5.68 3.80 -4.50
CA LEU A 98 -6.68 4.15 -5.52
C LEU A 98 -8.04 4.52 -4.93
N PHE A 99 -8.59 3.67 -4.05
CA PHE A 99 -9.96 3.85 -3.53
C PHE A 99 -10.03 3.59 -2.03
N SER A 100 -10.95 4.31 -1.37
CA SER A 100 -11.30 4.10 0.04
C SER A 100 -12.52 3.20 0.18
N SER A 101 -12.56 2.36 1.21
CA SER A 101 -13.75 1.59 1.59
C SER A 101 -14.97 2.48 1.90
N ARG A 102 -14.77 3.75 2.27
CA ARG A 102 -15.86 4.71 2.52
C ARG A 102 -16.61 5.13 1.25
N ASP A 103 -15.93 5.11 0.13
CA ASP A 103 -16.51 5.46 -1.16
C ASP A 103 -17.04 4.23 -1.92
N LYS A 104 -16.86 3.00 -1.31
CA LYS A 104 -17.36 1.74 -1.87
C LYS A 104 -18.83 1.54 -1.53
N TYR A 105 -19.61 1.09 -2.52
CA TYR A 105 -21.02 0.76 -2.33
C TYR A 105 -21.42 -0.47 -3.15
N ASP A 106 -22.58 -1.04 -2.83
CA ASP A 106 -23.17 -2.14 -3.59
C ASP A 106 -23.95 -1.58 -4.79
N SER A 107 -23.38 -1.75 -5.98
CA SER A 107 -24.00 -1.32 -7.25
C SER A 107 -24.93 -2.38 -7.87
N GLY A 108 -24.96 -3.59 -7.32
CA GLY A 108 -25.69 -4.72 -7.90
C GLY A 108 -25.08 -5.27 -9.21
N THR A 109 -23.89 -4.79 -9.63
CA THR A 109 -23.28 -5.21 -10.89
C THR A 109 -22.40 -6.44 -10.78
N GLY A 110 -22.01 -6.81 -9.54
CA GLY A 110 -21.14 -7.97 -9.28
C GLY A 110 -19.65 -7.65 -9.32
N TRP A 111 -19.25 -6.38 -9.41
CA TRP A 111 -17.89 -5.88 -9.28
C TRP A 111 -17.79 -4.84 -8.16
N PRO A 112 -16.62 -4.65 -7.52
CA PRO A 112 -16.43 -3.58 -6.57
C PRO A 112 -16.65 -2.22 -7.25
N SER A 113 -17.53 -1.43 -6.66
CA SER A 113 -17.94 -0.13 -7.20
C SER A 113 -17.69 0.97 -6.17
N PHE A 114 -17.15 2.10 -6.66
CA PHE A 114 -16.80 3.26 -5.84
C PHE A 114 -17.40 4.53 -6.43
N SER A 115 -17.78 5.49 -5.57
CA SER A 115 -18.31 6.78 -6.00
C SER A 115 -17.22 7.76 -6.47
N ARG A 116 -15.97 7.55 -6.05
CA ARG A 116 -14.80 8.36 -6.44
C ARG A 116 -13.49 7.65 -6.10
N PRO A 117 -12.37 7.99 -6.75
CA PRO A 117 -11.02 7.64 -6.30
C PRO A 117 -10.61 8.46 -5.07
N ILE A 118 -9.55 8.05 -4.37
CA ILE A 118 -8.97 8.77 -3.22
C ILE A 118 -8.54 10.18 -3.59
N SER A 119 -8.00 10.36 -4.79
CA SER A 119 -7.68 11.62 -5.43
C SER A 119 -7.91 11.48 -6.93
N PRO A 120 -8.34 12.53 -7.64
CA PRO A 120 -8.44 12.49 -9.10
C PRO A 120 -7.13 12.14 -9.80
N ASP A 121 -6.01 12.48 -9.17
CA ASP A 121 -4.67 12.29 -9.76
C ASP A 121 -4.15 10.85 -9.74
N VAL A 122 -4.79 9.92 -9.04
CA VAL A 122 -4.33 8.52 -8.96
C VAL A 122 -4.83 7.65 -10.11
N VAL A 123 -5.74 8.18 -10.92
CA VAL A 123 -6.29 7.49 -12.08
C VAL A 123 -6.16 8.35 -13.35
N THR A 124 -6.16 7.69 -14.50
CA THR A 124 -6.26 8.32 -15.82
C THR A 124 -7.49 7.78 -16.53
N GLU A 125 -8.10 8.60 -17.38
CA GLU A 125 -9.27 8.25 -18.17
C GLU A 125 -8.89 8.14 -19.66
N GLN A 126 -9.36 7.06 -20.31
CA GLN A 126 -9.16 6.83 -21.74
C GLN A 126 -10.48 6.39 -22.39
N THR A 127 -10.65 6.67 -23.66
CA THR A 127 -11.83 6.19 -24.39
C THR A 127 -11.60 4.76 -24.86
N ASP A 128 -12.43 3.83 -24.40
CA ASP A 128 -12.45 2.43 -24.83
C ASP A 128 -13.50 2.20 -25.93
N TRP A 129 -13.05 1.73 -27.10
CA TRP A 129 -13.86 1.44 -28.28
C TRP A 129 -14.07 -0.05 -28.53
N LYS A 130 -13.73 -0.93 -27.57
CA LYS A 130 -13.86 -2.38 -27.74
C LYS A 130 -15.30 -2.86 -27.96
N LEU A 131 -16.29 -2.11 -27.50
CA LEU A 131 -17.71 -2.37 -27.72
C LEU A 131 -18.32 -1.38 -28.72
N VAL A 132 -19.59 -1.62 -29.11
CA VAL A 132 -20.34 -0.77 -30.06
C VAL A 132 -20.47 0.68 -29.58
N LEU A 133 -20.60 0.88 -28.25
CA LEU A 133 -20.63 2.20 -27.65
C LEU A 133 -19.31 2.48 -26.91
N PRO A 134 -18.76 3.69 -27.05
CA PRO A 134 -17.55 4.08 -26.32
C PRO A 134 -17.82 4.09 -24.82
N ARG A 135 -16.82 3.66 -24.04
CA ARG A 135 -16.83 3.71 -22.59
C ARG A 135 -15.62 4.50 -22.11
N THR A 136 -15.69 5.04 -20.90
CA THR A 136 -14.53 5.65 -20.25
C THR A 136 -13.81 4.60 -19.41
N GLU A 137 -12.65 4.16 -19.91
CA GLU A 137 -11.73 3.27 -19.21
C GLU A 137 -10.99 4.03 -18.12
N ILE A 138 -10.79 3.38 -16.99
CA ILE A 138 -9.99 3.87 -15.86
C ILE A 138 -8.72 3.04 -15.74
N ARG A 139 -7.57 3.73 -15.73
CA ARG A 139 -6.25 3.13 -15.54
C ARG A 139 -5.54 3.75 -14.34
N SER A 140 -4.65 3.00 -13.67
CA SER A 140 -3.81 3.53 -12.61
C SER A 140 -2.72 4.46 -13.17
N ARG A 141 -2.35 5.49 -12.40
CA ARG A 141 -1.41 6.50 -12.89
C ARG A 141 0.00 5.98 -13.05
N TYR A 142 0.52 5.22 -12.08
CA TYR A 142 1.94 4.81 -12.07
C TYR A 142 2.21 3.52 -12.84
N ALA A 143 1.33 2.53 -12.72
CA ALA A 143 1.51 1.25 -13.40
C ALA A 143 0.85 1.19 -14.77
N ASP A 144 -0.02 2.14 -15.09
CA ASP A 144 -0.88 2.10 -16.27
C ASP A 144 -1.65 0.76 -16.37
N SER A 145 -2.12 0.28 -15.19
CA SER A 145 -2.95 -0.91 -15.09
C SER A 145 -4.37 -0.59 -15.51
N HIS A 146 -4.96 -1.42 -16.39
CA HIS A 146 -6.40 -1.39 -16.58
C HIS A 146 -7.09 -1.73 -15.26
N LEU A 147 -7.95 -0.84 -14.77
CA LEU A 147 -8.71 -1.03 -13.53
C LEU A 147 -10.17 -1.43 -13.79
N GLY A 148 -10.78 -0.85 -14.80
CA GLY A 148 -12.19 -0.99 -15.14
C GLY A 148 -12.71 0.24 -15.89
N HIS A 149 -13.96 0.63 -15.61
CA HIS A 149 -14.62 1.73 -16.31
C HIS A 149 -15.39 2.62 -15.34
N VAL A 150 -15.61 3.88 -15.72
CA VAL A 150 -16.48 4.81 -15.01
C VAL A 150 -17.77 5.07 -15.81
N PHE A 151 -18.87 5.17 -15.08
CA PHE A 151 -20.23 5.40 -15.61
C PHE A 151 -20.89 6.55 -14.85
N ASP A 152 -21.92 7.18 -15.47
CA ASP A 152 -22.69 8.31 -14.94
C ASP A 152 -23.98 7.85 -14.22
N ASP A 153 -24.00 6.65 -13.68
CA ASP A 153 -25.11 6.02 -12.99
C ASP A 153 -24.84 5.71 -11.50
N GLY A 154 -23.89 6.43 -10.92
CA GLY A 154 -23.48 6.32 -9.53
C GLY A 154 -24.35 7.14 -8.57
N PRO A 155 -24.11 7.01 -7.25
CA PRO A 155 -24.82 7.77 -6.22
C PRO A 155 -24.35 9.22 -6.15
N GLU A 156 -25.23 10.08 -5.63
CA GLU A 156 -24.86 11.43 -5.20
C GLU A 156 -23.74 11.39 -4.12
N PRO A 157 -22.89 12.41 -4.01
CA PRO A 157 -22.92 13.68 -4.75
C PRO A 157 -22.18 13.64 -6.10
N THR A 158 -21.50 12.58 -6.46
CA THR A 158 -20.66 12.55 -7.68
C THR A 158 -21.44 12.12 -8.93
N GLY A 159 -22.51 11.33 -8.77
CA GLY A 159 -23.19 10.70 -9.88
C GLY A 159 -22.35 9.66 -10.63
N LYS A 160 -21.11 9.37 -10.16
CA LYS A 160 -20.18 8.48 -10.84
C LYS A 160 -20.13 7.10 -10.19
N ARG A 161 -20.01 6.07 -11.02
CA ARG A 161 -19.73 4.70 -10.61
C ARG A 161 -18.43 4.22 -11.25
N TYR A 162 -17.39 4.13 -10.42
CA TYR A 162 -16.12 3.49 -10.79
C TYR A 162 -16.27 1.99 -10.57
N CYS A 163 -16.52 1.24 -11.65
CA CYS A 163 -16.73 -0.21 -11.65
C CYS A 163 -15.40 -0.90 -11.94
N MET A 164 -14.75 -1.41 -10.90
CA MET A 164 -13.36 -1.87 -10.96
C MET A 164 -13.26 -3.39 -10.90
N ASN A 165 -12.24 -3.96 -11.55
CA ASN A 165 -11.90 -5.37 -11.42
C ASN A 165 -11.20 -5.62 -10.08
N SER A 166 -11.64 -6.59 -9.29
CA SER A 166 -10.95 -7.04 -8.08
C SER A 166 -9.53 -7.53 -8.37
N ALA A 167 -9.32 -8.14 -9.53
CA ALA A 167 -8.02 -8.65 -9.96
C ALA A 167 -6.98 -7.53 -10.15
N ALA A 168 -7.41 -6.30 -10.47
CA ALA A 168 -6.54 -5.14 -10.58
C ALA A 168 -6.21 -4.50 -9.21
N LEU A 169 -6.88 -4.94 -8.15
CA LEU A 169 -6.80 -4.33 -6.82
C LEU A 169 -6.19 -5.28 -5.79
N ARG A 170 -5.56 -4.69 -4.76
CA ARG A 170 -5.21 -5.33 -3.50
C ARG A 170 -5.83 -4.53 -2.36
N PHE A 171 -6.58 -5.20 -1.49
CA PHE A 171 -7.19 -4.59 -0.31
C PHE A 171 -6.23 -4.66 0.87
N ILE A 172 -6.06 -3.54 1.57
CA ILE A 172 -5.29 -3.40 2.81
C ILE A 172 -6.29 -3.06 3.92
N PRO A 173 -6.56 -3.96 4.86
CA PRO A 173 -7.44 -3.70 6.00
C PRO A 173 -6.94 -2.54 6.85
N LEU A 174 -7.85 -1.77 7.46
CA LEU A 174 -7.50 -0.63 8.33
C LEU A 174 -6.45 -1.00 9.40
N ALA A 175 -6.59 -2.17 10.02
CA ALA A 175 -5.66 -2.64 11.06
C ALA A 175 -4.22 -2.89 10.54
N GLU A 176 -4.04 -3.09 9.24
CA GLU A 176 -2.76 -3.38 8.60
C GLU A 176 -2.15 -2.14 7.89
N MET A 177 -2.93 -1.06 7.72
CA MET A 177 -2.52 0.10 6.91
C MET A 177 -1.24 0.76 7.41
N GLU A 178 -1.07 0.92 8.74
CA GLU A 178 0.14 1.51 9.31
C GLU A 178 1.38 0.67 8.98
N ALA A 179 1.31 -0.63 9.27
CA ALA A 179 2.41 -1.57 9.04
C ALA A 179 2.73 -1.75 7.54
N ALA A 180 1.73 -1.61 6.68
CA ALA A 180 1.87 -1.72 5.23
C ALA A 180 2.31 -0.41 4.55
N GLY A 181 2.53 0.67 5.32
CA GLY A 181 3.02 1.95 4.80
C GLY A 181 1.93 2.90 4.28
N TYR A 182 0.67 2.62 4.59
CA TYR A 182 -0.48 3.45 4.20
C TYR A 182 -1.08 4.25 5.36
N GLY A 183 -0.33 4.47 6.45
CA GLY A 183 -0.78 5.19 7.65
C GLY A 183 -1.36 6.58 7.36
N ALA A 184 -0.78 7.32 6.40
CA ALA A 184 -1.26 8.64 5.99
C ALA A 184 -2.70 8.62 5.43
N PHE A 185 -3.20 7.46 4.97
CA PHE A 185 -4.54 7.30 4.40
C PHE A 185 -5.59 6.82 5.42
N ILE A 186 -5.18 6.50 6.66
CA ILE A 186 -6.10 6.06 7.73
C ILE A 186 -7.28 7.03 7.93
N PRO A 187 -7.10 8.37 7.94
CA PRO A 187 -8.22 9.30 8.08
C PRO A 187 -9.28 9.20 6.96
N LEU A 188 -8.92 8.68 5.80
CA LEU A 188 -9.83 8.52 4.66
C LEU A 188 -10.71 7.27 4.73
N VAL A 189 -10.40 6.33 5.64
CA VAL A 189 -11.11 5.06 5.79
C VAL A 189 -11.79 4.90 7.15
N GLN A 190 -11.45 5.73 8.12
CA GLN A 190 -12.13 5.79 9.43
C GLN A 190 -13.47 6.50 9.29
N PRO A 191 -14.50 6.12 10.10
CA PRO A 191 -15.82 6.77 10.11
C PRO A 191 -15.73 8.25 10.46
#